data_6f3bdbe05fa9bb698984602004f05f19
#
_entry.id   6f3bdbe05fa9bb698984602004f05f19
#
_cell.length_a   1.000
_cell.length_b   1.000
_cell.length_c   1.000
_cell.angle_alpha   90.00
_cell.angle_beta   90.00
_cell.angle_gamma   90.00
#
_symmetry.space_group_name_H-M   'P 1'
#
loop_
_entity.id
_entity.type
_entity.pdbx_description
1 polymer ?
#
loop_
_entity_poly.entity_id
_entity_poly.type
_entity_poly.pdbx_seq_one_letter_code
_entity_poly.pdbx_strand_id
1 'polypeptide(L)'
;MLAPSPAGFRRLLPLLRPHRRRLVAGWLCTTVFVASFPVLSWLAGQLIPAIGAGDIPRVLRAVTTALAVFLLQKLAQFGQDTLLAGPALQVSQELRRQLFARLQRLDFGALEKLSAGDLTYRLTEDADRVGEVIYKSIQDTTPSALQLVVVLGYMLWLDWPLALATLLLAPIVALLVSAFGARVMQAAERSQKQVSDLAALLAEAIGGLPLVRAYAAEPWLQRRFDHEIDLHRRARYRTMTLLAQQHPVVGFIEAFGILAVLVIGAVRIQAGGLDAQGFATFMTALLMLIDPISHLTTNFNEFQQGQASLRRLRAIESEPTEPPDRPTAKPLGQVQGQLVLEGVTFGYGADQPVLHELNLQIEPGQMVALVGPSGAGKSTLFSLLLRFNTAQQGRVLLDGQDLAELRARELRQAVALVPQQSSVFSGSVAEVIAFWRPASRDQVMAAARLANASAFIEALPQGYDSRIEERGSNFSGGQLKRLAIARAVLGNPAILLLDEATSALDAEAEAAVQQGLDQAMAGRTVLVIAHRLSTVQEADRILVLEAGRIVEQGSHAELMASGGRYRDLCERQFIQMEPNS
;
A
#
# COMPACT_ATOMS: atom_id res chain seq x y z
N MET A 1 -24.56 -6.80 12.19
CA MET A 1 -23.14 -6.49 12.45
C MET A 1 -22.48 -7.73 13.02
N LEU A 2 -21.69 -8.47 12.23
CA LEU A 2 -20.95 -9.64 12.69
C LEU A 2 -19.83 -9.17 13.63
N ALA A 3 -19.77 -9.73 14.83
CA ALA A 3 -18.73 -9.45 15.81
C ALA A 3 -17.34 -9.58 15.18
N PRO A 4 -16.41 -8.66 15.48
CA PRO A 4 -15.06 -8.68 14.91
C PRO A 4 -14.33 -9.93 15.39
N SER A 5 -14.08 -10.87 14.47
CA SER A 5 -13.39 -12.10 14.82
C SER A 5 -11.90 -11.82 15.00
N PRO A 6 -11.31 -12.16 16.14
CA PRO A 6 -9.87 -12.02 16.39
C PRO A 6 -9.01 -12.94 15.53
N ALA A 7 -9.63 -13.78 14.72
CA ALA A 7 -8.96 -14.75 13.84
C ALA A 7 -7.97 -14.09 12.85
N GLY A 8 -8.15 -12.78 12.57
CA GLY A 8 -7.28 -12.02 11.69
C GLY A 8 -5.85 -11.90 12.19
N PHE A 9 -5.69 -11.38 13.38
CA PHE A 9 -4.37 -11.14 13.99
C PHE A 9 -3.68 -12.45 14.43
N ARG A 10 -4.41 -13.54 14.70
CA ARG A 10 -3.82 -14.83 15.05
C ARG A 10 -2.86 -15.35 13.98
N ARG A 11 -3.08 -15.04 12.71
CA ARG A 11 -2.18 -15.43 11.60
C ARG A 11 -0.85 -14.68 11.61
N LEU A 12 -0.76 -13.55 12.31
CA LEU A 12 0.48 -12.78 12.46
C LEU A 12 1.32 -13.28 13.64
N LEU A 13 0.75 -14.07 14.57
CA LEU A 13 1.47 -14.63 15.72
C LEU A 13 2.71 -15.46 15.33
N PRO A 14 2.71 -16.26 14.24
CA PRO A 14 3.92 -16.96 13.81
C PRO A 14 5.10 -16.04 13.53
N LEU A 15 4.86 -14.80 13.08
CA LEU A 15 5.90 -13.81 12.81
C LEU A 15 6.60 -13.34 14.11
N LEU A 16 5.98 -13.51 15.27
CA LEU A 16 6.56 -13.22 16.58
C LEU A 16 7.46 -14.34 17.11
N ARG A 17 7.36 -15.57 16.58
CA ARG A 17 8.12 -16.75 17.09
C ARG A 17 9.64 -16.56 17.10
N PRO A 18 10.28 -15.93 16.08
CA PRO A 18 11.73 -15.71 16.08
C PRO A 18 12.20 -14.84 17.26
N HIS A 19 11.31 -13.99 17.80
CA HIS A 19 11.59 -13.00 18.84
C HIS A 19 11.24 -13.46 20.26
N ARG A 20 10.96 -14.77 20.46
CA ARG A 20 10.49 -15.33 21.74
C ARG A 20 11.35 -14.94 22.96
N ARG A 21 12.67 -14.84 22.81
CA ARG A 21 13.56 -14.43 23.91
C ARG A 21 13.31 -12.99 24.37
N ARG A 22 13.17 -12.07 23.42
CA ARG A 22 12.85 -10.66 23.72
C ARG A 22 11.45 -10.52 24.31
N LEU A 23 10.48 -11.27 23.79
CA LEU A 23 9.11 -11.30 24.31
C LEU A 23 9.07 -11.81 25.73
N VAL A 24 9.76 -12.91 26.06
CA VAL A 24 9.85 -13.46 27.42
C VAL A 24 10.51 -12.45 28.37
N ALA A 25 11.62 -11.84 27.98
CA ALA A 25 12.27 -10.82 28.79
C ALA A 25 11.38 -9.59 29.02
N GLY A 26 10.68 -9.12 27.97
CA GLY A 26 9.70 -8.05 28.09
C GLY A 26 8.55 -8.40 29.04
N TRP A 27 8.04 -9.63 28.97
CA TRP A 27 7.01 -10.14 29.87
C TRP A 27 7.47 -10.24 31.33
N LEU A 28 8.73 -10.59 31.57
CA LEU A 28 9.31 -10.53 32.92
C LEU A 28 9.34 -9.09 33.44
N CYS A 29 9.75 -8.14 32.61
CA CYS A 29 9.68 -6.71 32.95
C CYS A 29 8.23 -6.27 33.25
N THR A 30 7.26 -6.68 32.43
CA THR A 30 5.83 -6.42 32.64
C THR A 30 5.35 -6.97 34.00
N THR A 31 5.78 -8.17 34.35
CA THR A 31 5.41 -8.79 35.63
C THR A 31 5.94 -7.97 36.83
N VAL A 32 7.20 -7.53 36.74
CA VAL A 32 7.80 -6.67 37.78
C VAL A 32 7.08 -5.31 37.83
N PHE A 33 6.80 -4.72 36.68
CA PHE A 33 6.05 -3.46 36.56
C PHE A 33 4.68 -3.57 37.25
N VAL A 34 3.90 -4.60 36.90
CA VAL A 34 2.55 -4.78 37.46
C VAL A 34 2.58 -5.15 38.96
N ALA A 35 3.52 -6.00 39.38
CA ALA A 35 3.66 -6.38 40.78
C ALA A 35 4.05 -5.21 41.70
N SER A 36 4.62 -4.14 41.17
CA SER A 36 4.96 -2.95 41.95
C SER A 36 3.74 -2.15 42.43
N PHE A 37 2.59 -2.24 41.77
CA PHE A 37 1.39 -1.43 42.12
C PHE A 37 0.83 -1.75 43.52
N PRO A 38 0.57 -3.03 43.88
CA PRO A 38 0.16 -3.38 45.24
C PRO A 38 1.18 -2.94 46.31
N VAL A 39 2.48 -3.06 46.02
CA VAL A 39 3.54 -2.66 46.93
C VAL A 39 3.55 -1.15 47.16
N LEU A 40 3.45 -0.35 46.07
CA LEU A 40 3.38 1.11 46.17
C LEU A 40 2.11 1.58 46.91
N SER A 41 0.98 0.91 46.64
CA SER A 41 -0.27 1.18 47.33
C SER A 41 -0.16 0.91 48.86
N TRP A 42 0.44 -0.22 49.25
CA TRP A 42 0.69 -0.56 50.65
C TRP A 42 1.63 0.44 51.33
N LEU A 43 2.72 0.84 50.65
CA LEU A 43 3.65 1.86 51.19
C LEU A 43 2.96 3.23 51.38
N ALA A 44 2.10 3.64 50.44
CA ALA A 44 1.31 4.86 50.56
C ALA A 44 0.37 4.80 51.78
N GLY A 45 -0.24 3.62 52.01
CA GLY A 45 -1.06 3.40 53.22
C GLY A 45 -0.30 3.55 54.53
N GLN A 46 0.98 3.16 54.57
CA GLN A 46 1.80 3.34 55.78
C GLN A 46 2.17 4.80 56.07
N LEU A 47 2.23 5.66 55.05
CA LEU A 47 2.62 7.06 55.19
C LEU A 47 1.61 7.86 56.02
N ILE A 48 0.30 7.66 55.80
CA ILE A 48 -0.74 8.47 56.42
C ILE A 48 -0.73 8.36 57.96
N PRO A 49 -0.74 7.15 58.56
CA PRO A 49 -0.64 7.01 60.02
C PRO A 49 0.70 7.49 60.60
N ALA A 50 1.81 7.26 59.87
CA ALA A 50 3.14 7.67 60.30
C ALA A 50 3.27 9.20 60.34
N ILE A 51 2.69 9.92 59.39
CA ILE A 51 2.64 11.38 59.35
C ILE A 51 1.76 11.89 60.52
N GLY A 52 0.58 11.29 60.71
CA GLY A 52 -0.34 11.64 61.81
C GLY A 52 0.26 11.44 63.18
N ALA A 53 1.14 10.45 63.37
CA ALA A 53 1.87 10.17 64.60
C ALA A 53 3.16 11.00 64.78
N GLY A 54 3.59 11.77 63.76
CA GLY A 54 4.85 12.52 63.76
C GLY A 54 6.10 11.64 63.76
N ASP A 55 5.99 10.37 63.36
CA ASP A 55 7.10 9.38 63.30
C ASP A 55 7.97 9.58 62.07
N ILE A 56 8.85 10.60 62.11
CA ILE A 56 9.74 10.96 61.01
C ILE A 56 10.60 9.78 60.52
N PRO A 57 11.24 8.96 61.39
CA PRO A 57 11.99 7.79 60.95
C PRO A 57 11.19 6.78 60.16
N ARG A 58 9.92 6.58 60.50
CA ARG A 58 9.01 5.68 59.77
C ARG A 58 8.60 6.25 58.42
N VAL A 59 8.31 7.56 58.38
CA VAL A 59 8.02 8.28 57.13
C VAL A 59 9.21 8.20 56.18
N LEU A 60 10.45 8.48 56.66
CA LEU A 60 11.65 8.43 55.84
C LEU A 60 11.90 7.03 55.25
N ARG A 61 11.72 5.97 56.05
CA ARG A 61 11.85 4.58 55.57
C ARG A 61 10.82 4.25 54.50
N ALA A 62 9.55 4.61 54.71
CA ALA A 62 8.50 4.36 53.71
C ALA A 62 8.76 5.12 52.42
N VAL A 63 9.18 6.39 52.47
CA VAL A 63 9.52 7.22 51.32
C VAL A 63 10.72 6.66 50.54
N THR A 64 11.81 6.29 51.23
CA THR A 64 13.00 5.74 50.57
C THR A 64 12.71 4.39 49.91
N THR A 65 11.91 3.54 50.58
CA THR A 65 11.46 2.27 50.01
C THR A 65 10.54 2.50 48.80
N ALA A 66 9.60 3.42 48.88
CA ALA A 66 8.71 3.76 47.77
C ALA A 66 9.51 4.30 46.56
N LEU A 67 10.52 5.15 46.83
CA LEU A 67 11.40 5.66 45.77
C LEU A 67 12.19 4.54 45.07
N ALA A 68 12.72 3.57 45.83
CA ALA A 68 13.42 2.42 45.29
C ALA A 68 12.49 1.53 44.45
N VAL A 69 11.27 1.25 44.94
CA VAL A 69 10.27 0.48 44.20
C VAL A 69 9.83 1.22 42.93
N PHE A 70 9.63 2.53 43.02
CA PHE A 70 9.27 3.36 41.87
C PHE A 70 10.39 3.39 40.81
N LEU A 71 11.64 3.49 41.25
CA LEU A 71 12.79 3.40 40.33
C LEU A 71 12.83 2.04 39.61
N LEU A 72 12.65 0.95 40.39
CA LEU A 72 12.58 -0.41 39.81
C LEU A 72 11.41 -0.53 38.84
N GLN A 73 10.24 0.02 39.16
CA GLN A 73 9.07 0.06 38.30
C GLN A 73 9.38 0.77 36.99
N LYS A 74 10.04 1.95 37.02
CA LYS A 74 10.40 2.72 35.83
C LYS A 74 11.46 2.03 34.98
N LEU A 75 12.44 1.37 35.60
CA LEU A 75 13.41 0.54 34.87
C LEU A 75 12.74 -0.68 34.21
N ALA A 76 11.80 -1.32 34.92
CA ALA A 76 11.03 -2.42 34.36
C ALA A 76 10.14 -1.95 33.19
N GLN A 77 9.50 -0.80 33.32
CA GLN A 77 8.72 -0.17 32.23
C GLN A 77 9.63 0.11 31.01
N PHE A 78 10.78 0.74 31.21
CA PHE A 78 11.73 0.99 30.14
C PHE A 78 12.18 -0.31 29.45
N GLY A 79 12.47 -1.35 30.24
CA GLY A 79 12.82 -2.68 29.70
C GLY A 79 11.67 -3.30 28.90
N GLN A 80 10.43 -3.21 29.40
CA GLN A 80 9.22 -3.63 28.71
C GLN A 80 9.09 -2.93 27.35
N ASP A 81 9.12 -1.60 27.35
CA ASP A 81 8.88 -0.78 26.16
C ASP A 81 9.92 -1.06 25.07
N THR A 82 11.20 -1.11 25.44
CA THR A 82 12.29 -1.34 24.49
C THR A 82 12.34 -2.77 23.95
N LEU A 83 12.09 -3.77 24.79
CA LEU A 83 12.14 -5.18 24.41
C LEU A 83 10.95 -5.60 23.54
N LEU A 84 9.77 -4.98 23.75
CA LEU A 84 8.54 -5.33 23.02
C LEU A 84 8.37 -4.52 21.73
N ALA A 85 8.94 -3.31 21.62
CA ALA A 85 8.88 -2.49 20.40
C ALA A 85 9.53 -3.16 19.20
N GLY A 86 10.72 -3.74 19.39
CA GLY A 86 11.47 -4.38 18.30
C GLY A 86 10.69 -5.47 17.55
N PRO A 87 10.15 -6.48 18.24
CA PRO A 87 9.32 -7.51 17.62
C PRO A 87 8.10 -6.97 16.86
N ALA A 88 7.42 -5.98 17.38
CA ALA A 88 6.24 -5.38 16.73
C ALA A 88 6.61 -4.67 15.42
N LEU A 89 7.69 -3.87 15.41
CA LEU A 89 8.19 -3.21 14.21
C LEU A 89 8.65 -4.21 13.14
N GLN A 90 9.26 -5.32 13.55
CA GLN A 90 9.69 -6.37 12.63
C GLN A 90 8.50 -7.11 12.00
N VAL A 91 7.39 -7.28 12.71
CA VAL A 91 6.15 -7.81 12.11
C VAL A 91 5.61 -6.86 11.04
N SER A 92 5.58 -5.55 11.30
CA SER A 92 5.17 -4.55 10.29
C SER A 92 6.08 -4.59 9.06
N GLN A 93 7.39 -4.66 9.27
CA GLN A 93 8.37 -4.77 8.18
C GLN A 93 8.16 -6.05 7.35
N GLU A 94 7.99 -7.20 8.00
CA GLU A 94 7.79 -8.47 7.31
C GLU A 94 6.46 -8.50 6.55
N LEU A 95 5.41 -7.93 7.14
CA LEU A 95 4.11 -7.78 6.47
C LEU A 95 4.24 -6.95 5.19
N ARG A 96 4.94 -5.80 5.25
CA ARG A 96 5.22 -4.97 4.06
C ARG A 96 6.01 -5.74 3.00
N ARG A 97 7.03 -6.49 3.42
CA ARG A 97 7.84 -7.30 2.50
C ARG A 97 7.00 -8.35 1.77
N GLN A 98 6.14 -9.06 2.51
CA GLN A 98 5.26 -10.08 1.94
C GLN A 98 4.22 -9.46 0.99
N LEU A 99 3.60 -8.35 1.39
CA LEU A 99 2.64 -7.64 0.55
C LEU A 99 3.29 -7.07 -0.72
N PHE A 100 4.48 -6.49 -0.62
CA PHE A 100 5.21 -5.99 -1.78
C PHE A 100 5.64 -7.12 -2.73
N ALA A 101 6.11 -8.24 -2.19
CA ALA A 101 6.40 -9.43 -2.98
C ALA A 101 5.15 -10.02 -3.65
N ARG A 102 3.99 -9.93 -2.98
CA ARG A 102 2.70 -10.34 -3.54
C ARG A 102 2.26 -9.41 -4.65
N LEU A 103 2.39 -8.08 -4.45
CA LEU A 103 2.06 -7.05 -5.44
C LEU A 103 2.81 -7.27 -6.76
N GLN A 104 4.10 -7.61 -6.70
CA GLN A 104 4.92 -7.89 -7.88
C GLN A 104 4.48 -9.15 -8.65
N ARG A 105 3.64 -9.98 -8.05
CA ARG A 105 3.13 -11.23 -8.64
C ARG A 105 1.64 -11.16 -8.97
N LEU A 106 0.99 -10.03 -8.78
CA LEU A 106 -0.41 -9.88 -9.15
C LEU A 106 -0.57 -10.08 -10.66
N ASP A 107 -1.69 -10.68 -11.03
CA ASP A 107 -2.13 -10.71 -12.41
C ASP A 107 -2.28 -9.28 -12.97
N PHE A 108 -1.92 -9.08 -14.23
CA PHE A 108 -1.90 -7.75 -14.82
C PHE A 108 -3.29 -7.10 -14.83
N GLY A 109 -4.35 -7.88 -15.10
CA GLY A 109 -5.73 -7.40 -15.06
C GLY A 109 -6.21 -7.04 -13.65
N ALA A 110 -5.67 -7.68 -12.60
CA ALA A 110 -5.92 -7.28 -11.21
C ALA A 110 -5.19 -5.97 -10.88
N LEU A 111 -3.96 -5.82 -11.36
CA LEU A 111 -3.14 -4.61 -11.14
C LEU A 111 -3.75 -3.37 -11.79
N GLU A 112 -4.32 -3.48 -13.00
CA GLU A 112 -4.98 -2.37 -13.69
C GLU A 112 -6.22 -1.83 -12.96
N LYS A 113 -6.90 -2.67 -12.16
CA LYS A 113 -8.07 -2.29 -11.36
C LYS A 113 -7.70 -1.54 -10.08
N LEU A 114 -6.47 -1.66 -9.63
CA LEU A 114 -5.99 -1.07 -8.38
C LEU A 114 -5.31 0.28 -8.66
N SER A 115 -5.70 1.33 -7.95
CA SER A 115 -5.02 2.61 -8.08
C SER A 115 -3.68 2.61 -7.35
N ALA A 116 -2.66 3.25 -7.93
CA ALA A 116 -1.35 3.37 -7.30
C ALA A 116 -1.41 4.07 -5.92
N GLY A 117 -2.31 5.06 -5.77
CA GLY A 117 -2.51 5.76 -4.50
C GLY A 117 -3.08 4.86 -3.41
N ASP A 118 -4.07 4.01 -3.73
CA ASP A 118 -4.65 3.05 -2.79
C ASP A 118 -3.61 1.99 -2.38
N LEU A 119 -2.83 1.46 -3.33
CA LEU A 119 -1.75 0.53 -3.03
C LEU A 119 -0.67 1.13 -2.15
N THR A 120 -0.28 2.38 -2.43
CA THR A 120 0.69 3.11 -1.60
C THR A 120 0.16 3.28 -0.19
N TYR A 121 -1.09 3.73 -0.01
CA TYR A 121 -1.73 3.89 1.30
C TYR A 121 -1.78 2.57 2.07
N ARG A 122 -2.14 1.47 1.41
CA ARG A 122 -2.19 0.15 2.05
C ARG A 122 -0.81 -0.32 2.50
N LEU A 123 0.24 -0.14 1.67
CA LEU A 123 1.60 -0.58 1.99
C LEU A 123 2.28 0.31 3.05
N THR A 124 1.90 1.57 3.17
CA THR A 124 2.43 2.50 4.17
C THR A 124 1.54 2.54 5.42
N GLU A 125 0.40 3.21 5.34
CA GLU A 125 -0.45 3.52 6.48
C GLU A 125 -1.15 2.29 7.09
N ASP A 126 -1.76 1.43 6.25
CA ASP A 126 -2.46 0.26 6.75
C ASP A 126 -1.50 -0.76 7.38
N ALA A 127 -0.33 -0.96 6.79
CA ALA A 127 0.69 -1.85 7.35
C ALA A 127 1.25 -1.31 8.66
N ASP A 128 1.46 0.01 8.79
CA ASP A 128 1.89 0.64 10.05
C ASP A 128 0.82 0.51 11.12
N ARG A 129 -0.44 0.77 10.78
CA ARG A 129 -1.55 0.64 11.72
C ARG A 129 -1.72 -0.77 12.27
N VAL A 130 -1.51 -1.79 11.43
CA VAL A 130 -1.49 -3.18 11.90
C VAL A 130 -0.32 -3.43 12.86
N GLY A 131 0.88 -2.90 12.54
CA GLY A 131 2.05 -2.96 13.41
C GLY A 131 1.83 -2.27 14.75
N GLU A 132 1.21 -1.08 14.74
CA GLU A 132 0.86 -0.30 15.93
C GLU A 132 -0.12 -1.05 16.84
N VAL A 133 -1.15 -1.68 16.27
CA VAL A 133 -2.09 -2.50 17.05
C VAL A 133 -1.38 -3.68 17.70
N ILE A 134 -0.46 -4.35 17.02
CA ILE A 134 0.33 -5.44 17.62
C ILE A 134 1.19 -4.90 18.77
N TYR A 135 1.86 -3.77 18.54
CA TYR A 135 2.69 -3.12 19.57
C TYR A 135 1.86 -2.76 20.80
N LYS A 136 0.77 -2.00 20.64
CA LYS A 136 -0.11 -1.58 21.75
C LYS A 136 -0.82 -2.75 22.43
N SER A 137 -1.14 -3.82 21.69
CA SER A 137 -1.72 -5.03 22.29
C SER A 137 -0.76 -5.70 23.27
N ILE A 138 0.52 -5.72 22.94
CA ILE A 138 1.55 -6.38 23.76
C ILE A 138 2.06 -5.45 24.86
N GLN A 139 2.28 -4.16 24.55
CA GLN A 139 2.89 -3.19 25.46
C GLN A 139 1.90 -2.57 26.44
N ASP A 140 0.68 -2.23 26.00
CA ASP A 140 -0.29 -1.48 26.82
C ASP A 140 -1.50 -2.33 27.23
N THR A 141 -2.14 -3.02 26.25
CA THR A 141 -3.41 -3.73 26.52
C THR A 141 -3.22 -4.87 27.49
N THR A 142 -2.21 -5.70 27.29
CA THR A 142 -1.99 -6.89 28.12
C THR A 142 -1.45 -6.52 29.50
N PRO A 143 -0.47 -5.59 29.66
CA PRO A 143 -0.07 -5.09 30.97
C PRO A 143 -1.22 -4.41 31.72
N SER A 144 -2.02 -3.58 31.05
CA SER A 144 -3.18 -2.91 31.66
C SER A 144 -4.24 -3.91 32.13
N ALA A 145 -4.52 -4.95 31.35
CA ALA A 145 -5.43 -6.02 31.76
C ALA A 145 -4.88 -6.79 32.97
N LEU A 146 -3.58 -7.10 32.98
CA LEU A 146 -2.91 -7.75 34.10
C LEU A 146 -2.91 -6.85 35.35
N GLN A 147 -2.61 -5.56 35.19
CA GLN A 147 -2.67 -4.57 36.27
C GLN A 147 -4.07 -4.49 36.88
N LEU A 148 -5.10 -4.42 36.02
CA LEU A 148 -6.50 -4.41 36.48
C LEU A 148 -6.80 -5.64 37.35
N VAL A 149 -6.43 -6.85 36.88
CA VAL A 149 -6.66 -8.10 37.63
C VAL A 149 -5.89 -8.13 38.94
N VAL A 150 -4.61 -7.74 38.94
CA VAL A 150 -3.76 -7.76 40.13
C VAL A 150 -4.21 -6.74 41.16
N VAL A 151 -4.51 -5.49 40.74
CA VAL A 151 -4.94 -4.42 41.66
C VAL A 151 -6.33 -4.70 42.20
N LEU A 152 -7.29 -5.14 41.36
CA LEU A 152 -8.63 -5.54 41.85
C LEU A 152 -8.55 -6.76 42.79
N GLY A 153 -7.74 -7.75 42.47
CA GLY A 153 -7.52 -8.87 43.38
C GLY A 153 -6.93 -8.45 44.73
N TYR A 154 -6.00 -7.52 44.70
CA TYR A 154 -5.43 -6.93 45.90
C TYR A 154 -6.47 -6.13 46.74
N MET A 155 -7.33 -5.33 46.09
CA MET A 155 -8.42 -4.60 46.73
C MET A 155 -9.46 -5.56 47.34
N LEU A 156 -9.82 -6.64 46.66
CA LEU A 156 -10.72 -7.68 47.18
C LEU A 156 -10.13 -8.40 48.39
N TRP A 157 -8.82 -8.64 48.39
CA TRP A 157 -8.12 -9.23 49.55
C TRP A 157 -8.06 -8.27 50.72
N LEU A 158 -7.93 -6.95 50.49
CA LEU A 158 -7.82 -5.92 51.52
C LEU A 158 -9.16 -5.67 52.25
N ASP A 159 -10.23 -5.40 51.50
CA ASP A 159 -11.59 -5.26 51.98
C ASP A 159 -12.60 -5.58 50.88
N TRP A 160 -13.15 -6.81 50.84
CA TRP A 160 -14.03 -7.26 49.79
C TRP A 160 -15.36 -6.49 49.71
N PRO A 161 -16.01 -6.01 50.84
CA PRO A 161 -17.24 -5.24 50.74
C PRO A 161 -17.02 -3.86 50.08
N LEU A 162 -15.90 -3.20 50.38
CA LEU A 162 -15.55 -1.92 49.79
C LEU A 162 -15.17 -2.08 48.31
N ALA A 163 -14.44 -3.14 47.98
CA ALA A 163 -14.10 -3.49 46.62
C ALA A 163 -15.35 -3.82 45.79
N LEU A 164 -16.32 -4.54 46.33
CA LEU A 164 -17.58 -4.86 45.66
C LEU A 164 -18.41 -3.59 45.43
N ALA A 165 -18.48 -2.69 46.41
CA ALA A 165 -19.16 -1.39 46.26
C ALA A 165 -18.53 -0.54 45.14
N THR A 166 -17.20 -0.55 45.03
CA THR A 166 -16.48 0.10 43.95
C THR A 166 -16.79 -0.55 42.60
N LEU A 167 -16.84 -1.89 42.55
CA LEU A 167 -17.10 -2.64 41.33
C LEU A 167 -18.54 -2.43 40.81
N LEU A 168 -19.51 -2.16 41.67
CA LEU A 168 -20.89 -1.83 41.28
C LEU A 168 -21.03 -0.48 40.56
N LEU A 169 -20.08 0.44 40.76
CA LEU A 169 -20.05 1.72 40.05
C LEU A 169 -19.47 1.57 38.62
N ALA A 170 -18.59 0.61 38.41
CA ALA A 170 -17.91 0.41 37.13
C ALA A 170 -18.87 0.19 35.94
N PRO A 171 -19.92 -0.64 35.99
CA PRO A 171 -20.87 -0.80 34.92
C PRO A 171 -21.68 0.47 34.59
N ILE A 172 -21.95 1.32 35.59
CA ILE A 172 -22.66 2.60 35.38
C ILE A 172 -21.78 3.55 34.56
N VAL A 173 -20.51 3.67 34.97
CA VAL A 173 -19.52 4.47 34.20
C VAL A 173 -19.35 3.89 32.78
N ALA A 174 -19.20 2.57 32.65
CA ALA A 174 -19.05 1.90 31.35
C ALA A 174 -20.24 2.13 30.44
N LEU A 175 -21.47 2.05 30.93
CA LEU A 175 -22.69 2.31 30.17
C LEU A 175 -22.74 3.76 29.65
N LEU A 176 -22.40 4.73 30.50
CA LEU A 176 -22.36 6.14 30.10
C LEU A 176 -21.27 6.45 29.10
N VAL A 177 -20.04 5.95 29.33
CA VAL A 177 -18.92 6.10 28.42
C VAL A 177 -19.27 5.45 27.06
N SER A 178 -19.91 4.29 27.05
CA SER A 178 -20.31 3.62 25.82
C SER A 178 -21.41 4.40 25.06
N ALA A 179 -22.37 4.97 25.77
CA ALA A 179 -23.45 5.78 25.18
C ALA A 179 -22.92 7.08 24.55
N PHE A 180 -21.98 7.76 25.20
CA PHE A 180 -21.28 8.90 24.63
C PHE A 180 -20.36 8.48 23.49
N GLY A 181 -19.60 7.40 23.67
CA GLY A 181 -18.66 6.87 22.70
C GLY A 181 -19.32 6.58 21.33
N ALA A 182 -20.51 5.98 21.34
CA ALA A 182 -21.26 5.72 20.11
C ALA A 182 -21.60 7.03 19.35
N ARG A 183 -22.00 8.07 20.05
CA ARG A 183 -22.31 9.39 19.46
C ARG A 183 -21.07 10.11 18.94
N VAL A 184 -19.99 10.07 19.71
CA VAL A 184 -18.68 10.64 19.35
C VAL A 184 -18.16 9.93 18.10
N MET A 185 -18.24 8.59 18.06
CA MET A 185 -17.78 7.78 16.92
C MET A 185 -18.53 8.14 15.64
N GLN A 186 -19.87 8.25 15.70
CA GLN A 186 -20.67 8.66 14.55
C GLN A 186 -20.31 10.08 14.07
N ALA A 187 -20.07 11.02 14.99
CA ALA A 187 -19.65 12.37 14.64
C ALA A 187 -18.24 12.39 14.06
N ALA A 188 -17.32 11.59 14.60
CA ALA A 188 -15.96 11.44 14.10
C ALA A 188 -15.92 10.84 12.69
N GLU A 189 -16.74 9.82 12.41
CA GLU A 189 -16.88 9.24 11.06
C GLU A 189 -17.35 10.29 10.04
N ARG A 190 -18.32 11.13 10.40
CA ARG A 190 -18.76 12.23 9.54
C ARG A 190 -17.66 13.26 9.31
N SER A 191 -16.91 13.62 10.37
CA SER A 191 -15.76 14.52 10.27
C SER A 191 -14.68 13.94 9.35
N GLN A 192 -14.39 12.65 9.47
CA GLN A 192 -13.41 11.96 8.63
C GLN A 192 -13.83 11.92 7.15
N LYS A 193 -15.13 11.74 6.88
CA LYS A 193 -15.66 11.83 5.52
C LYS A 193 -15.41 13.22 4.92
N GLN A 194 -15.66 14.30 5.68
CA GLN A 194 -15.40 15.66 5.21
C GLN A 194 -13.91 15.93 4.96
N VAL A 195 -13.00 15.33 5.74
CA VAL A 195 -11.55 15.38 5.46
C VAL A 195 -11.23 14.71 4.13
N SER A 196 -11.84 13.57 3.85
CA SER A 196 -11.64 12.85 2.59
C SER A 196 -12.16 13.65 1.38
N ASP A 197 -13.35 14.26 1.51
CA ASP A 197 -13.95 15.08 0.46
C ASP A 197 -13.08 16.33 0.17
N LEU A 198 -12.56 16.97 1.22
CA LEU A 198 -11.63 18.10 1.11
C LEU A 198 -10.29 17.70 0.46
N ALA A 199 -9.75 16.54 0.83
CA ALA A 199 -8.52 16.02 0.23
C ALA A 199 -8.70 15.71 -1.27
N ALA A 200 -9.84 15.16 -1.66
CA ALA A 200 -10.18 14.90 -3.06
C ALA A 200 -10.28 16.22 -3.86
N LEU A 201 -10.95 17.24 -3.28
CA LEU A 201 -11.02 18.57 -3.90
C LEU A 201 -9.63 19.21 -4.07
N LEU A 202 -8.77 19.09 -3.06
CA LEU A 202 -7.39 19.61 -3.14
C LEU A 202 -6.59 18.91 -4.24
N ALA A 203 -6.70 17.59 -4.35
CA ALA A 203 -6.01 16.82 -5.39
C ALA A 203 -6.51 17.22 -6.80
N GLU A 204 -7.83 17.39 -6.96
CA GLU A 204 -8.44 17.91 -8.20
C GLU A 204 -7.94 19.32 -8.54
N ALA A 205 -7.96 20.21 -7.54
CA ALA A 205 -7.54 21.60 -7.69
C ALA A 205 -6.05 21.74 -8.06
N ILE A 206 -5.16 20.99 -7.39
CA ILE A 206 -3.72 21.05 -7.67
C ILE A 206 -3.44 20.51 -9.09
N GLY A 207 -4.06 19.38 -9.46
CA GLY A 207 -3.91 18.80 -10.80
C GLY A 207 -4.48 19.71 -11.91
N GLY A 208 -5.57 20.43 -11.62
CA GLY A 208 -6.23 21.35 -12.55
C GLY A 208 -5.79 22.80 -12.48
N LEU A 209 -4.78 23.16 -11.67
CA LEU A 209 -4.39 24.56 -11.43
C LEU A 209 -4.03 25.34 -12.71
N PRO A 210 -3.31 24.75 -13.70
CA PRO A 210 -3.06 25.44 -14.97
C PRO A 210 -4.35 25.79 -15.71
N LEU A 211 -5.37 24.91 -15.68
CA LEU A 211 -6.67 25.13 -16.29
C LEU A 211 -7.45 26.25 -15.57
N VAL A 212 -7.45 26.21 -14.23
CA VAL A 212 -8.09 27.24 -13.40
C VAL A 212 -7.53 28.63 -13.73
N ARG A 213 -6.21 28.73 -13.87
CA ARG A 213 -5.54 30.00 -14.26
C ARG A 213 -5.84 30.40 -15.69
N ALA A 214 -5.82 29.45 -16.63
CA ALA A 214 -6.10 29.74 -18.04
C ALA A 214 -7.50 30.34 -18.27
N TYR A 215 -8.47 29.96 -17.41
CA TYR A 215 -9.84 30.45 -17.47
C TYR A 215 -10.19 31.51 -16.41
N ALA A 216 -9.19 32.01 -15.64
CA ALA A 216 -9.38 32.93 -14.52
C ALA A 216 -10.50 32.51 -13.55
N ALA A 217 -10.55 31.21 -13.26
CA ALA A 217 -11.62 30.59 -12.46
C ALA A 217 -11.26 30.49 -10.96
N GLU A 218 -10.22 31.18 -10.49
CA GLU A 218 -9.78 31.18 -9.08
C GLU A 218 -10.91 31.53 -8.10
N PRO A 219 -11.78 32.55 -8.39
CA PRO A 219 -12.85 32.89 -7.44
C PRO A 219 -13.92 31.79 -7.32
N TRP A 220 -14.13 31.00 -8.37
CA TRP A 220 -15.02 29.84 -8.34
C TRP A 220 -14.44 28.70 -7.49
N LEU A 221 -13.17 28.37 -7.72
CA LEU A 221 -12.47 27.32 -6.96
C LEU A 221 -12.38 27.70 -5.48
N GLN A 222 -12.05 28.97 -5.17
CA GLN A 222 -11.99 29.47 -3.79
C GLN A 222 -13.33 29.32 -3.08
N ARG A 223 -14.44 29.70 -3.69
CA ARG A 223 -15.79 29.53 -3.08
C ARG A 223 -16.11 28.05 -2.81
N ARG A 224 -15.75 27.15 -3.72
CA ARG A 224 -15.94 25.71 -3.55
C ARG A 224 -15.12 25.18 -2.37
N PHE A 225 -13.89 25.61 -2.28
CA PHE A 225 -12.97 25.25 -1.20
C PHE A 225 -13.44 25.81 0.16
N ASP A 226 -13.88 27.07 0.23
CA ASP A 226 -14.41 27.69 1.43
C ASP A 226 -15.66 26.95 1.95
N HIS A 227 -16.50 26.49 1.03
CA HIS A 227 -17.68 25.68 1.39
C HIS A 227 -17.27 24.35 2.05
N GLU A 228 -16.35 23.61 1.45
CA GLU A 228 -15.90 22.33 1.99
C GLU A 228 -15.16 22.49 3.33
N ILE A 229 -14.34 23.52 3.49
CA ILE A 229 -13.70 23.85 4.78
C ILE A 229 -14.75 24.13 5.85
N ASP A 230 -15.80 24.88 5.52
CA ASP A 230 -16.85 25.20 6.50
C ASP A 230 -17.64 23.95 6.91
N LEU A 231 -17.93 23.05 5.97
CA LEU A 231 -18.54 21.74 6.27
C LEU A 231 -17.63 20.90 7.20
N HIS A 232 -16.35 20.82 6.90
CA HIS A 232 -15.37 20.13 7.74
C HIS A 232 -15.28 20.76 9.14
N ARG A 233 -15.19 22.09 9.22
CA ARG A 233 -15.16 22.84 10.49
C ARG A 233 -16.40 22.53 11.35
N ARG A 234 -17.60 22.53 10.77
CA ARG A 234 -18.87 22.23 11.49
C ARG A 234 -18.88 20.78 11.98
N ALA A 235 -18.48 19.83 11.16
CA ALA A 235 -18.41 18.42 11.54
C ALA A 235 -17.40 18.20 12.68
N ARG A 236 -16.22 18.82 12.58
CA ARG A 236 -15.18 18.76 13.60
C ARG A 236 -15.62 19.42 14.92
N TYR A 237 -16.24 20.59 14.84
CA TYR A 237 -16.78 21.28 16.03
C TYR A 237 -17.81 20.43 16.77
N ARG A 238 -18.71 19.76 16.02
CA ARG A 238 -19.70 18.84 16.62
C ARG A 238 -19.03 17.68 17.37
N THR A 239 -17.98 17.09 16.80
CA THR A 239 -17.21 16.04 17.46
C THR A 239 -16.57 16.54 18.76
N MET A 240 -15.93 17.73 18.70
CA MET A 240 -15.29 18.34 19.86
C MET A 240 -16.32 18.72 20.96
N THR A 241 -17.50 19.20 20.57
CA THR A 241 -18.58 19.52 21.53
C THR A 241 -19.09 18.28 22.25
N LEU A 242 -19.26 17.15 21.51
CA LEU A 242 -19.66 15.88 22.14
C LEU A 242 -18.59 15.36 23.11
N LEU A 243 -17.31 15.45 22.76
CA LEU A 243 -16.20 15.11 23.67
C LEU A 243 -16.20 16.04 24.91
N ALA A 244 -16.37 17.34 24.69
CA ALA A 244 -16.44 18.31 25.77
C ALA A 244 -17.64 18.08 26.74
N GLN A 245 -18.76 17.58 26.23
CA GLN A 245 -19.92 17.20 27.05
C GLN A 245 -19.69 15.90 27.83
N GLN A 246 -18.89 14.98 27.31
CA GLN A 246 -18.55 13.73 27.99
C GLN A 246 -17.77 13.97 29.29
N HIS A 247 -16.78 14.87 29.24
CA HIS A 247 -15.89 15.11 30.39
C HIS A 247 -16.61 15.47 31.70
N PRO A 248 -17.52 16.48 31.77
CA PRO A 248 -18.18 16.83 33.00
C PRO A 248 -19.13 15.73 33.54
N VAL A 249 -19.78 14.99 32.63
CA VAL A 249 -20.69 13.90 33.02
C VAL A 249 -19.92 12.73 33.61
N VAL A 250 -18.88 12.28 32.95
CA VAL A 250 -18.04 11.17 33.42
C VAL A 250 -17.29 11.59 34.69
N GLY A 251 -16.68 12.79 34.68
CA GLY A 251 -15.95 13.30 35.83
C GLY A 251 -16.83 13.51 37.08
N PHE A 252 -18.11 13.92 36.91
CA PHE A 252 -19.05 14.01 38.05
C PHE A 252 -19.31 12.63 38.64
N ILE A 253 -19.51 11.60 37.83
CA ILE A 253 -19.76 10.24 38.32
C ILE A 253 -18.52 9.64 38.96
N GLU A 254 -17.33 9.89 38.40
CA GLU A 254 -16.07 9.50 39.01
C GLU A 254 -15.89 10.16 40.38
N ALA A 255 -16.13 11.47 40.50
CA ALA A 255 -16.10 12.20 41.78
C ALA A 255 -17.13 11.65 42.77
N PHE A 256 -18.37 11.41 42.30
CA PHE A 256 -19.41 10.79 43.13
C PHE A 256 -18.99 9.39 43.61
N GLY A 257 -18.39 8.59 42.74
CA GLY A 257 -17.85 7.27 43.07
C GLY A 257 -16.77 7.34 44.15
N ILE A 258 -15.81 8.24 44.01
CA ILE A 258 -14.75 8.47 45.02
C ILE A 258 -15.37 8.90 46.36
N LEU A 259 -16.31 9.85 46.34
CA LEU A 259 -16.98 10.31 47.53
C LEU A 259 -17.80 9.20 48.21
N ALA A 260 -18.49 8.36 47.42
CA ALA A 260 -19.21 7.20 47.94
C ALA A 260 -18.27 6.20 48.62
N VAL A 261 -17.13 5.92 48.02
CA VAL A 261 -16.09 5.04 48.58
C VAL A 261 -15.53 5.63 49.88
N LEU A 262 -15.34 6.97 49.98
CA LEU A 262 -14.93 7.64 51.21
C LEU A 262 -15.96 7.45 52.32
N VAL A 263 -17.26 7.62 52.03
CA VAL A 263 -18.34 7.44 53.03
C VAL A 263 -18.43 5.98 53.47
N ILE A 264 -18.43 5.02 52.53
CA ILE A 264 -18.48 3.60 52.86
C ILE A 264 -17.23 3.18 53.65
N GLY A 265 -16.05 3.69 53.28
CA GLY A 265 -14.81 3.45 53.98
C GLY A 265 -14.85 3.97 55.43
N ALA A 266 -15.39 5.15 55.65
CA ALA A 266 -15.58 5.70 57.01
C ALA A 266 -16.50 4.80 57.88
N VAL A 267 -17.61 4.29 57.31
CA VAL A 267 -18.50 3.34 58.00
C VAL A 267 -17.77 2.01 58.30
N ARG A 268 -16.95 1.53 57.38
CA ARG A 268 -16.14 0.30 57.57
C ARG A 268 -15.10 0.48 58.68
N ILE A 269 -14.46 1.64 58.75
CA ILE A 269 -13.49 1.98 59.81
C ILE A 269 -14.22 2.02 61.15
N GLN A 270 -15.37 2.70 61.25
CA GLN A 270 -16.17 2.77 62.45
C GLN A 270 -16.65 1.39 62.95
N ALA A 271 -17.00 0.50 62.01
CA ALA A 271 -17.39 -0.88 62.30
C ALA A 271 -16.21 -1.80 62.66
N GLY A 272 -14.97 -1.32 62.67
CA GLY A 272 -13.77 -2.10 62.99
C GLY A 272 -13.36 -3.11 61.88
N GLY A 273 -13.97 -3.02 60.71
CA GLY A 273 -13.67 -3.92 59.60
C GLY A 273 -12.46 -3.52 58.77
N LEU A 274 -12.01 -2.26 58.89
CA LEU A 274 -10.87 -1.70 58.17
C LEU A 274 -10.17 -0.67 59.08
N ASP A 275 -8.85 -0.60 59.05
CA ASP A 275 -8.10 0.46 59.74
C ASP A 275 -7.78 1.64 58.80
N ALA A 276 -7.30 2.73 59.32
CA ALA A 276 -6.95 3.91 58.54
C ALA A 276 -5.83 3.65 57.53
N GLN A 277 -4.90 2.74 57.86
CA GLN A 277 -3.84 2.34 56.96
C GLN A 277 -4.39 1.54 55.78
N GLY A 278 -5.25 0.55 56.03
CA GLY A 278 -5.92 -0.24 55.03
C GLY A 278 -6.79 0.60 54.10
N PHE A 279 -7.51 1.58 54.66
CA PHE A 279 -8.31 2.51 53.88
C PHE A 279 -7.45 3.39 52.94
N ALA A 280 -6.34 3.93 53.44
CA ALA A 280 -5.41 4.70 52.61
C ALA A 280 -4.77 3.85 51.52
N THR A 281 -4.41 2.60 51.85
CA THR A 281 -3.95 1.61 50.85
C THR A 281 -5.00 1.37 49.78
N PHE A 282 -6.27 1.16 50.18
CA PHE A 282 -7.38 0.94 49.27
C PHE A 282 -7.61 2.12 48.32
N MET A 283 -7.61 3.35 48.86
CA MET A 283 -7.78 4.57 48.06
C MET A 283 -6.66 4.76 47.03
N THR A 284 -5.42 4.46 47.41
CA THR A 284 -4.29 4.53 46.52
C THR A 284 -4.40 3.46 45.40
N ALA A 285 -4.80 2.23 45.73
CA ALA A 285 -5.06 1.17 44.77
C ALA A 285 -6.19 1.56 43.81
N LEU A 286 -7.26 2.18 44.29
CA LEU A 286 -8.37 2.66 43.47
C LEU A 286 -7.91 3.68 42.42
N LEU A 287 -7.10 4.65 42.83
CA LEU A 287 -6.55 5.64 41.89
C LEU A 287 -5.66 5.02 40.83
N MET A 288 -4.95 3.93 41.15
CA MET A 288 -4.11 3.20 40.18
C MET A 288 -4.90 2.38 39.14
N LEU A 289 -6.23 2.30 39.24
CA LEU A 289 -7.10 1.67 38.24
C LEU A 289 -7.51 2.61 37.08
N ILE A 290 -7.33 3.92 37.25
CA ILE A 290 -7.79 4.91 36.26
C ILE A 290 -7.04 4.73 34.94
N ASP A 291 -5.71 4.65 34.97
CA ASP A 291 -4.89 4.53 33.76
C ASP A 291 -5.15 3.25 32.99
N PRO A 292 -5.14 2.04 33.56
CA PRO A 292 -5.39 0.80 32.84
C PRO A 292 -6.77 0.75 32.17
N ILE A 293 -7.80 1.33 32.80
CA ILE A 293 -9.14 1.41 32.21
C ILE A 293 -9.13 2.32 30.98
N SER A 294 -8.47 3.47 31.07
CA SER A 294 -8.30 4.40 29.95
C SER A 294 -7.54 3.77 28.79
N HIS A 295 -6.42 3.10 29.08
CA HIS A 295 -5.61 2.38 28.08
C HIS A 295 -6.41 1.29 27.37
N LEU A 296 -7.14 0.46 28.12
CA LEU A 296 -7.96 -0.61 27.52
C LEU A 296 -9.05 -0.06 26.60
N THR A 297 -9.68 1.06 26.97
CA THR A 297 -10.72 1.70 26.17
C THR A 297 -10.16 2.29 24.88
N THR A 298 -9.04 3.01 24.97
CA THR A 298 -8.37 3.62 23.80
C THR A 298 -7.87 2.55 22.85
N ASN A 299 -7.18 1.53 23.36
CA ASN A 299 -6.61 0.46 22.57
C ASN A 299 -7.68 -0.42 21.89
N PHE A 300 -8.87 -0.55 22.49
CA PHE A 300 -9.99 -1.22 21.83
C PHE A 300 -10.41 -0.51 20.53
N ASN A 301 -10.49 0.82 20.53
CA ASN A 301 -10.81 1.59 19.34
C ASN A 301 -9.73 1.46 18.27
N GLU A 302 -8.47 1.49 18.65
CA GLU A 302 -7.34 1.29 17.73
C GLU A 302 -7.31 -0.12 17.16
N PHE A 303 -7.61 -1.12 17.98
CA PHE A 303 -7.76 -2.49 17.52
C PHE A 303 -8.85 -2.64 16.44
N GLN A 304 -9.99 -1.97 16.58
CA GLN A 304 -11.04 -1.94 15.57
C GLN A 304 -10.55 -1.31 14.25
N GLN A 305 -9.83 -0.20 14.32
CA GLN A 305 -9.24 0.44 13.16
C GLN A 305 -8.20 -0.46 12.48
N GLY A 306 -7.32 -1.08 13.26
CA GLY A 306 -6.33 -2.03 12.76
C GLY A 306 -6.95 -3.26 12.10
N GLN A 307 -8.10 -3.73 12.59
CA GLN A 307 -8.85 -4.80 11.91
C GLN A 307 -9.35 -4.39 10.53
N ALA A 308 -9.79 -3.14 10.37
CA ALA A 308 -10.19 -2.62 9.06
C ALA A 308 -9.00 -2.55 8.10
N SER A 309 -7.86 -2.05 8.57
CA SER A 309 -6.60 -2.01 7.82
C SER A 309 -6.15 -3.42 7.41
N LEU A 310 -6.17 -4.39 8.34
CA LEU A 310 -5.81 -5.77 8.05
C LEU A 310 -6.74 -6.42 7.00
N ARG A 311 -8.03 -6.07 6.98
CA ARG A 311 -8.96 -6.54 5.94
C ARG A 311 -8.61 -5.99 4.56
N ARG A 312 -8.23 -4.69 4.47
CA ARG A 312 -7.78 -4.08 3.19
C ARG A 312 -6.48 -4.69 2.68
N LEU A 313 -5.53 -4.97 3.58
CA LEU A 313 -4.28 -5.66 3.21
C LEU A 313 -4.55 -7.07 2.69
N ARG A 314 -5.48 -7.80 3.32
CA ARG A 314 -5.88 -9.14 2.87
C ARG A 314 -6.61 -9.15 1.54
N ALA A 315 -7.30 -8.09 1.18
CA ALA A 315 -7.88 -7.96 -0.15
C ALA A 315 -6.80 -8.09 -1.23
N ILE A 316 -5.59 -7.53 -1.01
CA ILE A 316 -4.44 -7.74 -1.93
C ILE A 316 -3.97 -9.20 -1.95
N GLU A 317 -4.01 -9.89 -0.79
CA GLU A 317 -3.63 -11.31 -0.73
C GLU A 317 -4.62 -12.21 -1.49
N SER A 318 -5.88 -11.82 -1.58
CA SER A 318 -6.93 -12.57 -2.28
C SER A 318 -6.98 -12.30 -3.78
N GLU A 319 -6.33 -11.23 -4.26
CA GLU A 319 -6.26 -10.95 -5.69
C GLU A 319 -5.50 -12.06 -6.45
N PRO A 320 -5.94 -12.37 -7.69
CA PRO A 320 -5.27 -13.37 -8.50
C PRO A 320 -3.82 -12.97 -8.77
N THR A 321 -2.94 -13.95 -8.77
CA THR A 321 -1.54 -13.77 -9.15
C THR A 321 -1.28 -14.37 -10.51
N GLU A 322 -0.27 -13.85 -11.19
CA GLU A 322 0.29 -14.49 -12.37
C GLU A 322 0.50 -15.99 -12.10
N PRO A 323 0.00 -16.87 -12.99
CA PRO A 323 0.19 -18.29 -12.81
C PRO A 323 1.68 -18.64 -12.71
N PRO A 324 2.11 -19.40 -11.70
CA PRO A 324 3.50 -19.83 -11.61
C PRO A 324 3.87 -20.69 -12.81
N ASP A 325 5.15 -20.68 -13.18
CA ASP A 325 5.64 -21.59 -14.21
C ASP A 325 5.29 -23.03 -13.82
N ARG A 326 4.82 -23.82 -14.80
CA ARG A 326 4.54 -25.22 -14.56
C ARG A 326 5.82 -25.94 -14.12
N PRO A 327 5.74 -26.96 -13.23
CA PRO A 327 6.93 -27.73 -12.84
C PRO A 327 7.66 -28.34 -14.04
N THR A 328 6.94 -28.57 -15.13
CA THR A 328 7.42 -29.08 -16.42
C THR A 328 7.84 -28.00 -17.40
N ALA A 329 7.87 -26.72 -16.95
CA ALA A 329 8.20 -25.60 -17.84
C ALA A 329 9.59 -25.78 -18.46
N LYS A 330 9.60 -25.78 -19.78
CA LYS A 330 10.80 -25.97 -20.59
C LYS A 330 11.66 -24.69 -20.60
N PRO A 331 12.97 -24.82 -20.57
CA PRO A 331 13.85 -23.69 -20.84
C PRO A 331 13.68 -23.28 -22.31
N LEU A 332 13.76 -21.97 -22.56
CA LEU A 332 13.76 -21.43 -23.90
C LEU A 332 15.17 -21.57 -24.49
N GLY A 333 15.27 -22.27 -25.62
CA GLY A 333 16.54 -22.40 -26.33
C GLY A 333 16.92 -21.15 -27.14
N GLN A 334 17.70 -21.32 -28.18
CA GLN A 334 17.99 -20.22 -29.11
C GLN A 334 16.71 -19.85 -29.88
N VAL A 335 16.27 -18.59 -29.76
CA VAL A 335 15.01 -18.12 -30.34
C VAL A 335 15.26 -17.56 -31.74
N GLN A 336 14.52 -18.07 -32.73
CA GLN A 336 14.50 -17.53 -34.09
C GLN A 336 13.48 -16.40 -34.24
N GLY A 337 12.36 -16.49 -33.50
CA GLY A 337 11.36 -15.45 -33.45
C GLY A 337 10.13 -15.70 -34.30
N GLN A 338 9.83 -16.96 -34.66
CA GLN A 338 8.56 -17.31 -35.30
C GLN A 338 7.43 -17.23 -34.27
N LEU A 339 6.35 -16.53 -34.59
CA LEU A 339 5.15 -16.47 -33.76
C LEU A 339 3.96 -17.09 -34.48
N VAL A 340 3.24 -17.98 -33.78
CA VAL A 340 2.02 -18.61 -34.33
C VAL A 340 0.90 -18.54 -33.28
N LEU A 341 -0.24 -18.03 -33.68
CA LEU A 341 -1.48 -18.05 -32.91
C LEU A 341 -2.45 -19.02 -33.59
N GLU A 342 -2.98 -19.98 -32.85
CA GLU A 342 -3.91 -20.99 -33.33
C GLU A 342 -5.23 -20.90 -32.56
N GLY A 343 -6.26 -20.32 -33.20
CA GLY A 343 -7.61 -20.21 -32.64
C GLY A 343 -7.69 -19.47 -31.32
N VAL A 344 -6.88 -18.44 -31.09
CA VAL A 344 -6.72 -17.76 -29.82
C VAL A 344 -7.95 -16.94 -29.49
N THR A 345 -8.60 -17.28 -28.37
CA THR A 345 -9.71 -16.52 -27.76
C THR A 345 -9.32 -16.08 -26.35
N PHE A 346 -9.54 -14.80 -26.06
CA PHE A 346 -9.24 -14.21 -24.75
C PHE A 346 -10.18 -13.06 -24.39
N GLY A 347 -10.52 -12.93 -23.08
CA GLY A 347 -11.23 -11.80 -22.49
C GLY A 347 -10.83 -11.57 -21.04
N TYR A 348 -10.92 -10.34 -20.57
CA TYR A 348 -10.62 -9.96 -19.17
C TYR A 348 -11.71 -10.42 -18.18
N GLY A 349 -12.85 -10.91 -18.69
CA GLY A 349 -13.95 -11.52 -17.94
C GLY A 349 -14.43 -12.78 -18.61
N ALA A 350 -15.14 -13.64 -17.86
CA ALA A 350 -15.60 -14.93 -18.38
C ALA A 350 -16.56 -14.81 -19.59
N ASP A 351 -17.37 -13.75 -19.63
CA ASP A 351 -18.46 -13.59 -20.61
C ASP A 351 -18.21 -12.46 -21.63
N GLN A 352 -17.02 -11.87 -21.66
CA GLN A 352 -16.69 -10.76 -22.57
C GLN A 352 -15.34 -11.01 -23.27
N PRO A 353 -15.30 -11.85 -24.28
CA PRO A 353 -14.08 -12.05 -25.07
C PRO A 353 -13.73 -10.75 -25.82
N VAL A 354 -12.43 -10.42 -25.80
CA VAL A 354 -11.84 -9.28 -26.50
C VAL A 354 -11.15 -9.72 -27.78
N LEU A 355 -10.62 -10.94 -27.81
CA LEU A 355 -10.04 -11.57 -28.99
C LEU A 355 -10.83 -12.85 -29.30
N HIS A 356 -11.14 -13.05 -30.59
CA HIS A 356 -12.02 -14.11 -31.06
C HIS A 356 -11.33 -14.98 -32.12
N GLU A 357 -10.95 -16.21 -31.76
CA GLU A 357 -10.41 -17.23 -32.69
C GLU A 357 -9.30 -16.69 -33.60
N LEU A 358 -8.36 -15.91 -33.03
CA LEU A 358 -7.26 -15.34 -33.81
C LEU A 358 -6.34 -16.44 -34.34
N ASN A 359 -6.13 -16.41 -35.64
CA ASN A 359 -5.13 -17.23 -36.34
C ASN A 359 -4.14 -16.30 -37.01
N LEU A 360 -2.86 -16.45 -36.68
CA LEU A 360 -1.80 -15.60 -37.19
C LEU A 360 -0.48 -16.36 -37.19
N GLN A 361 0.30 -16.21 -38.25
CA GLN A 361 1.66 -16.71 -38.35
C GLN A 361 2.56 -15.55 -38.76
N ILE A 362 3.65 -15.35 -38.05
CA ILE A 362 4.68 -14.33 -38.31
C ILE A 362 6.01 -15.05 -38.42
N GLU A 363 6.70 -14.82 -39.54
CA GLU A 363 7.98 -15.45 -39.81
C GLU A 363 9.14 -14.73 -39.10
N PRO A 364 10.25 -15.42 -38.81
CA PRO A 364 11.43 -14.80 -38.22
C PRO A 364 11.92 -13.62 -39.06
N GLY A 365 12.19 -12.49 -38.40
CA GLY A 365 12.67 -11.26 -39.02
C GLY A 365 11.60 -10.44 -39.77
N GLN A 366 10.33 -10.87 -39.75
CA GLN A 366 9.23 -10.15 -40.39
C GLN A 366 8.77 -8.96 -39.53
N MET A 367 8.51 -7.83 -40.18
CA MET A 367 7.85 -6.68 -39.56
C MET A 367 6.35 -6.69 -39.87
N VAL A 368 5.53 -6.77 -38.82
CA VAL A 368 4.06 -6.81 -38.91
C VAL A 368 3.45 -5.61 -38.22
N ALA A 369 2.66 -4.81 -38.96
CA ALA A 369 1.91 -3.69 -38.42
C ALA A 369 0.50 -4.11 -38.00
N LEU A 370 0.10 -3.77 -36.77
CA LEU A 370 -1.25 -3.92 -36.26
C LEU A 370 -1.99 -2.59 -36.36
N VAL A 371 -3.05 -2.53 -37.16
CA VAL A 371 -3.90 -1.36 -37.33
C VAL A 371 -5.35 -1.68 -36.94
N GLY A 372 -6.11 -0.67 -36.53
CA GLY A 372 -7.50 -0.84 -36.18
C GLY A 372 -7.96 0.20 -35.16
N PRO A 373 -9.28 0.33 -34.92
CA PRO A 373 -9.83 1.30 -33.98
C PRO A 373 -9.36 1.05 -32.54
N SER A 374 -9.52 2.09 -31.67
CA SER A 374 -9.29 1.91 -30.24
C SER A 374 -10.21 0.83 -29.68
N GLY A 375 -9.69 -0.01 -28.77
CA GLY A 375 -10.44 -1.15 -28.23
C GLY A 375 -10.53 -2.39 -29.14
N ALA A 376 -9.89 -2.42 -30.31
CA ALA A 376 -9.91 -3.58 -31.19
C ALA A 376 -9.17 -4.83 -30.65
N GLY A 377 -8.42 -4.71 -29.54
CA GLY A 377 -7.69 -5.83 -28.95
C GLY A 377 -6.17 -5.82 -29.21
N LYS A 378 -5.61 -4.75 -29.81
CA LYS A 378 -4.18 -4.66 -30.16
C LYS A 378 -3.24 -4.83 -28.95
N SER A 379 -3.44 -4.06 -27.89
CA SER A 379 -2.63 -4.16 -26.66
C SER A 379 -2.89 -5.48 -25.89
N THR A 380 -4.10 -6.05 -26.03
CA THR A 380 -4.41 -7.37 -25.49
C THR A 380 -3.59 -8.47 -26.16
N LEU A 381 -3.34 -8.37 -27.48
CA LEU A 381 -2.45 -9.28 -28.18
C LEU A 381 -1.01 -9.21 -27.61
N PHE A 382 -0.48 -8.00 -27.36
CA PHE A 382 0.83 -7.83 -26.73
C PHE A 382 0.89 -8.44 -25.32
N SER A 383 -0.19 -8.32 -24.54
CA SER A 383 -0.26 -8.92 -23.21
C SER A 383 -0.21 -10.46 -23.24
N LEU A 384 -0.77 -11.09 -24.28
CA LEU A 384 -0.67 -12.53 -24.49
C LEU A 384 0.74 -12.95 -24.91
N LEU A 385 1.38 -12.19 -25.82
CA LEU A 385 2.75 -12.46 -26.28
C LEU A 385 3.79 -12.32 -25.15
N LEU A 386 3.57 -11.42 -24.21
CA LEU A 386 4.38 -11.25 -22.98
C LEU A 386 3.98 -12.21 -21.86
N ARG A 387 2.95 -13.03 -22.09
CA ARG A 387 2.37 -13.91 -21.07
C ARG A 387 2.01 -13.15 -19.79
N PHE A 388 1.52 -11.91 -19.92
CA PHE A 388 0.84 -11.21 -18.83
C PHE A 388 -0.55 -11.81 -18.59
N ASN A 389 -1.15 -12.30 -19.68
CA ASN A 389 -2.40 -13.06 -19.68
C ASN A 389 -2.20 -14.37 -20.45
N THR A 390 -3.06 -15.35 -20.20
CA THR A 390 -3.05 -16.65 -20.90
C THR A 390 -4.33 -16.80 -21.71
N ALA A 391 -4.23 -17.29 -22.95
CA ALA A 391 -5.39 -17.55 -23.79
C ALA A 391 -6.39 -18.49 -23.10
N GLN A 392 -7.69 -18.20 -23.21
CA GLN A 392 -8.76 -19.05 -22.69
C GLN A 392 -9.01 -20.24 -23.62
N GLN A 393 -8.84 -20.05 -24.93
CA GLN A 393 -8.90 -21.09 -25.95
C GLN A 393 -7.80 -20.86 -26.97
N GLY A 394 -7.40 -21.93 -27.63
CA GLY A 394 -6.30 -21.87 -28.58
C GLY A 394 -4.92 -21.89 -27.96
N ARG A 395 -3.89 -21.61 -28.74
CA ARG A 395 -2.48 -21.63 -28.31
C ARG A 395 -1.70 -20.48 -28.94
N VAL A 396 -0.72 -19.97 -28.22
CA VAL A 396 0.28 -19.04 -28.73
C VAL A 396 1.63 -19.74 -28.70
N LEU A 397 2.26 -19.85 -29.84
CA LEU A 397 3.51 -20.58 -30.01
C LEU A 397 4.64 -19.61 -30.36
N LEU A 398 5.81 -19.84 -29.76
CA LEU A 398 7.09 -19.22 -30.12
C LEU A 398 8.03 -20.33 -30.58
N ASP A 399 8.47 -20.26 -31.83
CA ASP A 399 9.31 -21.29 -32.48
C ASP A 399 8.73 -22.71 -32.27
N GLY A 400 7.40 -22.85 -32.42
CA GLY A 400 6.67 -24.10 -32.24
C GLY A 400 6.43 -24.55 -30.80
N GLN A 401 6.87 -23.78 -29.80
CA GLN A 401 6.66 -24.08 -28.40
C GLN A 401 5.55 -23.20 -27.79
N ASP A 402 4.60 -23.81 -27.08
CA ASP A 402 3.50 -23.08 -26.44
C ASP A 402 4.04 -22.17 -25.32
N LEU A 403 3.70 -20.88 -25.36
CA LEU A 403 4.11 -19.90 -24.36
C LEU A 403 3.68 -20.31 -22.93
N ALA A 404 2.57 -21.03 -22.79
CA ALA A 404 2.09 -21.52 -21.52
C ALA A 404 3.00 -22.60 -20.89
N GLU A 405 3.84 -23.25 -21.70
CA GLU A 405 4.80 -24.29 -21.27
C GLU A 405 6.21 -23.75 -21.06
N LEU A 406 6.48 -22.50 -21.41
CA LEU A 406 7.79 -21.86 -21.27
C LEU A 406 7.92 -21.19 -19.89
N ARG A 407 9.17 -20.98 -19.46
CA ARG A 407 9.45 -20.14 -18.30
C ARG A 407 9.21 -18.67 -18.64
N ALA A 408 8.31 -17.99 -17.92
CA ALA A 408 7.93 -16.61 -18.20
C ALA A 408 9.14 -15.65 -18.20
N ARG A 409 10.11 -15.88 -17.32
CA ARG A 409 11.34 -15.07 -17.26
C ARG A 409 12.17 -15.17 -18.54
N GLU A 410 12.32 -16.36 -19.07
CA GLU A 410 13.13 -16.61 -20.28
C GLU A 410 12.39 -16.07 -21.51
N LEU A 411 11.07 -16.28 -21.59
CA LEU A 411 10.22 -15.68 -22.63
C LEU A 411 10.38 -14.15 -22.65
N ARG A 412 10.27 -13.47 -21.52
CA ARG A 412 10.40 -12.01 -21.40
C ARG A 412 11.83 -11.50 -21.59
N GLN A 413 12.81 -12.37 -21.70
CA GLN A 413 14.16 -12.03 -22.16
C GLN A 413 14.27 -12.05 -23.70
N ALA A 414 13.50 -12.95 -24.35
CA ALA A 414 13.49 -13.09 -25.80
C ALA A 414 12.54 -12.08 -26.48
N VAL A 415 11.52 -11.59 -25.76
CA VAL A 415 10.52 -10.63 -26.26
C VAL A 415 10.68 -9.31 -25.51
N ALA A 416 11.02 -8.24 -26.20
CA ALA A 416 11.11 -6.91 -25.59
C ALA A 416 9.94 -6.01 -26.00
N LEU A 417 9.52 -5.13 -25.09
CA LEU A 417 8.46 -4.15 -25.30
C LEU A 417 9.01 -2.73 -25.23
N VAL A 418 8.69 -1.91 -26.23
CA VAL A 418 8.78 -0.45 -26.15
C VAL A 418 7.36 0.08 -25.99
N PRO A 419 6.98 0.52 -24.77
CA PRO A 419 5.60 0.94 -24.50
C PRO A 419 5.30 2.32 -25.06
N GLN A 420 4.02 2.67 -25.20
CA GLN A 420 3.55 3.98 -25.63
C GLN A 420 4.09 5.09 -24.72
N GLN A 421 3.95 4.95 -23.41
CA GLN A 421 4.53 5.85 -22.42
C GLN A 421 5.84 5.27 -21.88
N SER A 422 6.93 6.01 -22.08
CA SER A 422 8.27 5.61 -21.62
C SER A 422 8.43 5.84 -20.12
N SER A 423 7.96 4.89 -19.32
CA SER A 423 8.21 4.92 -17.88
C SER A 423 9.67 4.64 -17.56
N VAL A 424 10.29 5.54 -16.79
CA VAL A 424 11.65 5.39 -16.29
C VAL A 424 11.66 5.45 -14.77
N PHE A 425 12.56 4.68 -14.17
CA PHE A 425 12.86 4.79 -12.74
C PHE A 425 13.97 5.82 -12.53
N SER A 426 13.99 6.46 -11.37
CA SER A 426 15.11 7.34 -11.00
C SER A 426 16.39 6.53 -10.80
N GLY A 427 17.49 7.05 -11.32
CA GLY A 427 18.81 6.40 -11.29
C GLY A 427 19.76 7.04 -12.28
N SER A 428 20.93 6.47 -12.52
CA SER A 428 21.81 6.90 -13.60
C SER A 428 21.27 6.47 -14.97
N VAL A 429 21.63 7.16 -16.04
CA VAL A 429 21.28 6.79 -17.40
C VAL A 429 21.66 5.33 -17.70
N ALA A 430 22.85 4.92 -17.25
CA ALA A 430 23.31 3.54 -17.41
C ALA A 430 22.40 2.54 -16.69
N GLU A 431 21.99 2.82 -15.43
CA GLU A 431 21.09 1.97 -14.66
C GLU A 431 19.70 1.88 -15.30
N VAL A 432 19.19 2.97 -15.85
CA VAL A 432 17.89 3.02 -16.53
C VAL A 432 17.90 2.20 -17.83
N ILE A 433 19.00 2.23 -18.59
CA ILE A 433 19.18 1.39 -19.79
C ILE A 433 19.37 -0.07 -19.38
N ALA A 434 20.26 -0.36 -18.43
CA ALA A 434 20.51 -1.72 -17.96
C ALA A 434 19.27 -2.31 -17.27
N PHE A 435 18.50 -1.44 -16.62
CA PHE A 435 17.36 -1.78 -15.80
C PHE A 435 17.80 -2.82 -14.74
N TRP A 436 17.22 -4.02 -14.72
CA TRP A 436 17.60 -5.07 -13.79
C TRP A 436 18.64 -6.06 -14.36
N ARG A 437 19.06 -5.92 -15.62
CA ARG A 437 19.95 -6.86 -16.30
C ARG A 437 21.42 -6.56 -15.94
N PRO A 438 22.20 -7.57 -15.56
CA PRO A 438 23.63 -7.38 -15.47
C PRO A 438 24.19 -7.10 -16.87
N ALA A 439 24.68 -5.90 -17.09
CA ALA A 439 25.26 -5.48 -18.36
C ALA A 439 26.57 -4.71 -18.13
N SER A 440 27.57 -4.96 -18.97
CA SER A 440 28.78 -4.15 -18.94
C SER A 440 28.53 -2.74 -19.49
N ARG A 441 29.41 -1.80 -19.15
CA ARG A 441 29.33 -0.44 -19.67
C ARG A 441 29.31 -0.42 -21.21
N ASP A 442 30.14 -1.26 -21.83
CA ASP A 442 30.21 -1.36 -23.29
C ASP A 442 28.91 -1.84 -23.91
N GLN A 443 28.23 -2.80 -23.28
CA GLN A 443 26.90 -3.27 -23.73
C GLN A 443 25.85 -2.17 -23.64
N VAL A 444 25.86 -1.39 -22.55
CA VAL A 444 24.96 -0.24 -22.37
C VAL A 444 25.24 0.83 -23.44
N MET A 445 26.50 1.12 -23.71
CA MET A 445 26.89 2.08 -24.75
C MET A 445 26.51 1.58 -26.16
N ALA A 446 26.67 0.29 -26.44
CA ALA A 446 26.25 -0.30 -27.71
C ALA A 446 24.73 -0.22 -27.90
N ALA A 447 23.94 -0.53 -26.86
CA ALA A 447 22.49 -0.38 -26.89
C ALA A 447 22.05 1.09 -27.09
N ALA A 448 22.72 2.02 -26.44
CA ALA A 448 22.46 3.45 -26.61
C ALA A 448 22.78 3.94 -28.04
N ARG A 449 23.83 3.42 -28.68
CA ARG A 449 24.12 3.72 -30.10
C ARG A 449 23.03 3.20 -31.01
N LEU A 450 22.61 1.93 -30.84
CA LEU A 450 21.50 1.35 -31.62
C LEU A 450 20.19 2.14 -31.49
N ALA A 451 19.95 2.73 -30.32
CA ALA A 451 18.77 3.56 -30.08
C ALA A 451 18.96 5.05 -30.46
N ASN A 452 20.04 5.40 -31.13
CA ASN A 452 20.40 6.79 -31.45
C ASN A 452 20.39 7.70 -30.21
N ALA A 453 20.83 7.18 -29.05
CA ALA A 453 20.83 7.89 -27.77
C ALA A 453 22.21 8.36 -27.33
N SER A 454 23.31 7.83 -27.88
CA SER A 454 24.68 8.10 -27.41
C SER A 454 25.04 9.58 -27.47
N ALA A 455 24.70 10.28 -28.55
CA ALA A 455 25.06 11.69 -28.74
C ALA A 455 24.52 12.59 -27.64
N PHE A 456 23.23 12.49 -27.31
CA PHE A 456 22.67 13.32 -26.23
C PHE A 456 23.14 12.88 -24.84
N ILE A 457 23.39 11.57 -24.62
CA ILE A 457 23.90 11.06 -23.34
C ILE A 457 25.32 11.60 -23.08
N GLU A 458 26.20 11.55 -24.10
CA GLU A 458 27.58 12.02 -24.01
C GLU A 458 27.66 13.56 -23.85
N ALA A 459 26.64 14.29 -24.29
CA ALA A 459 26.52 15.73 -24.07
C ALA A 459 26.07 16.10 -22.63
N LEU A 460 25.60 15.15 -21.82
CA LEU A 460 25.25 15.39 -20.43
C LEU A 460 26.49 15.61 -19.57
N PRO A 461 26.43 16.41 -18.48
CA PRO A 461 27.59 16.73 -17.65
C PRO A 461 28.36 15.52 -17.10
N GLN A 462 27.65 14.41 -16.83
CA GLN A 462 28.23 13.16 -16.32
C GLN A 462 28.04 12.00 -17.31
N GLY A 463 27.63 12.27 -18.55
CA GLY A 463 27.36 11.26 -19.57
C GLY A 463 26.38 10.20 -19.09
N TYR A 464 26.75 8.95 -19.19
CA TYR A 464 25.94 7.80 -18.73
C TYR A 464 25.73 7.72 -17.22
N ASP A 465 26.49 8.44 -16.40
CA ASP A 465 26.34 8.50 -14.95
C ASP A 465 25.43 9.66 -14.51
N SER A 466 24.97 10.47 -15.47
CA SER A 466 23.98 11.53 -15.23
C SER A 466 22.70 10.96 -14.65
N ARG A 467 22.15 11.65 -13.64
CA ARG A 467 20.97 11.19 -12.91
C ARG A 467 19.68 11.55 -13.66
N ILE A 468 18.81 10.56 -13.76
CA ILE A 468 17.43 10.72 -14.19
C ILE A 468 16.57 10.93 -12.94
N GLU A 469 15.82 12.04 -12.91
CA GLU A 469 14.92 12.37 -11.81
C GLU A 469 13.62 11.58 -11.88
N GLU A 470 12.76 11.77 -10.88
CA GLU A 470 11.48 11.07 -10.80
C GLU A 470 10.67 11.26 -12.09
N ARG A 471 10.21 10.14 -12.65
CA ARG A 471 9.49 10.06 -13.93
C ARG A 471 10.22 10.66 -15.14
N GLY A 472 11.53 10.92 -15.03
CA GLY A 472 12.31 11.49 -16.10
C GLY A 472 12.04 12.97 -16.38
N SER A 473 11.61 13.72 -15.36
CA SER A 473 11.20 15.13 -15.49
C SER A 473 12.27 16.07 -16.07
N ASN A 474 13.53 15.66 -15.98
CA ASN A 474 14.69 16.40 -16.50
C ASN A 474 15.13 16.00 -17.92
N PHE A 475 14.34 15.14 -18.62
CA PHE A 475 14.60 14.71 -19.98
C PHE A 475 13.41 15.01 -20.91
N SER A 476 13.67 15.24 -22.20
CA SER A 476 12.60 15.39 -23.19
C SER A 476 11.92 14.05 -23.48
N GLY A 477 10.68 14.09 -23.98
CA GLY A 477 9.94 12.87 -24.38
C GLY A 477 10.71 12.02 -25.40
N GLY A 478 11.37 12.65 -26.39
CA GLY A 478 12.20 11.96 -27.38
C GLY A 478 13.46 11.32 -26.77
N GLN A 479 14.09 11.97 -25.78
CA GLN A 479 15.21 11.37 -25.04
C GLN A 479 14.76 10.15 -24.25
N LEU A 480 13.66 10.25 -23.48
CA LEU A 480 13.09 9.14 -22.73
C LEU A 480 12.71 7.97 -23.63
N LYS A 481 12.17 8.25 -24.82
CA LYS A 481 11.82 7.22 -25.79
C LYS A 481 13.05 6.46 -26.31
N ARG A 482 14.13 7.20 -26.65
CA ARG A 482 15.39 6.59 -27.07
C ARG A 482 16.04 5.76 -25.94
N LEU A 483 15.93 6.19 -24.69
CA LEU A 483 16.36 5.38 -23.55
C LEU A 483 15.52 4.10 -23.41
N ALA A 484 14.20 4.17 -23.64
CA ALA A 484 13.33 3.00 -23.63
C ALA A 484 13.67 2.01 -24.76
N ILE A 485 14.02 2.51 -25.95
CA ILE A 485 14.50 1.68 -27.08
C ILE A 485 15.84 1.03 -26.71
N ALA A 486 16.80 1.80 -26.15
CA ALA A 486 18.09 1.26 -25.71
C ALA A 486 17.92 0.13 -24.68
N ARG A 487 17.03 0.31 -23.71
CA ARG A 487 16.65 -0.72 -22.73
C ARG A 487 16.06 -1.97 -23.37
N ALA A 488 15.23 -1.80 -24.38
CA ALA A 488 14.59 -2.92 -25.09
C ALA A 488 15.62 -3.76 -25.84
N VAL A 489 16.57 -3.13 -26.55
CA VAL A 489 17.55 -3.83 -27.40
C VAL A 489 18.77 -4.34 -26.63
N LEU A 490 19.03 -3.90 -25.41
CA LEU A 490 20.21 -4.29 -24.61
C LEU A 490 20.34 -5.81 -24.46
N GLY A 491 19.22 -6.52 -24.32
CA GLY A 491 19.21 -7.98 -24.18
C GLY A 491 19.28 -8.74 -25.50
N ASN A 492 19.44 -8.05 -26.61
CA ASN A 492 19.36 -8.62 -27.96
C ASN A 492 18.14 -9.54 -28.15
N PRO A 493 16.90 -9.04 -27.94
CA PRO A 493 15.69 -9.86 -28.06
C PRO A 493 15.48 -10.31 -29.50
N ALA A 494 14.93 -11.51 -29.71
CA ALA A 494 14.53 -12.01 -31.01
C ALA A 494 13.26 -11.33 -31.52
N ILE A 495 12.38 -10.89 -30.59
CA ILE A 495 11.10 -10.26 -30.92
C ILE A 495 11.03 -8.88 -30.24
N LEU A 496 10.58 -7.88 -31.01
CA LEU A 496 10.37 -6.53 -30.56
C LEU A 496 8.90 -6.13 -30.71
N LEU A 497 8.26 -5.79 -29.63
CA LEU A 497 6.90 -5.28 -29.58
C LEU A 497 6.95 -3.75 -29.42
N LEU A 498 6.36 -3.01 -30.35
CA LEU A 498 6.36 -1.55 -30.38
C LEU A 498 4.92 -1.04 -30.21
N ASP A 499 4.64 -0.31 -29.13
CA ASP A 499 3.34 0.31 -28.90
C ASP A 499 3.47 1.82 -29.11
N GLU A 500 2.98 2.32 -30.24
CA GLU A 500 2.93 3.75 -30.62
C GLU A 500 4.21 4.55 -30.29
N ALA A 501 5.34 4.13 -30.86
CA ALA A 501 6.65 4.59 -30.40
C ALA A 501 6.99 6.07 -30.70
N THR A 502 6.21 6.82 -31.50
CA THR A 502 6.58 8.17 -31.99
C THR A 502 5.53 9.27 -31.74
N SER A 503 4.48 9.01 -30.95
CA SER A 503 3.43 10.02 -30.65
C SER A 503 3.94 11.19 -29.80
N ALA A 504 3.44 12.41 -30.08
CA ALA A 504 3.65 13.65 -29.30
C ALA A 504 5.12 14.17 -29.25
N LEU A 505 5.91 13.94 -30.31
CA LEU A 505 7.28 14.46 -30.45
C LEU A 505 7.33 15.61 -31.48
N ASP A 506 8.31 16.50 -31.33
CA ASP A 506 8.67 17.44 -32.39
C ASP A 506 9.37 16.71 -33.55
N ALA A 507 9.43 17.34 -34.72
CA ALA A 507 9.93 16.71 -35.94
C ALA A 507 11.40 16.22 -35.85
N GLU A 508 12.26 16.95 -35.12
CA GLU A 508 13.67 16.57 -34.95
C GLU A 508 13.81 15.38 -33.99
N ALA A 509 13.12 15.43 -32.84
CA ALA A 509 13.08 14.31 -31.90
C ALA A 509 12.44 13.08 -32.52
N GLU A 510 11.42 13.24 -33.35
CA GLU A 510 10.78 12.17 -34.08
C GLU A 510 11.73 11.48 -35.05
N ALA A 511 12.43 12.23 -35.91
CA ALA A 511 13.42 11.67 -36.84
C ALA A 511 14.52 10.91 -36.08
N ALA A 512 14.98 11.45 -34.94
CA ALA A 512 15.99 10.79 -34.14
C ALA A 512 15.47 9.49 -33.47
N VAL A 513 14.21 9.43 -33.04
CA VAL A 513 13.57 8.23 -32.50
C VAL A 513 13.33 7.21 -33.61
N GLN A 514 12.85 7.63 -34.77
CA GLN A 514 12.62 6.74 -35.93
C GLN A 514 13.93 6.06 -36.37
N GLN A 515 15.01 6.84 -36.50
CA GLN A 515 16.33 6.26 -36.80
C GLN A 515 16.78 5.22 -35.77
N GLY A 516 16.52 5.47 -34.50
CA GLY A 516 16.79 4.51 -33.41
C GLY A 516 15.91 3.25 -33.52
N LEU A 517 14.64 3.41 -33.90
CA LEU A 517 13.73 2.29 -34.11
C LEU A 517 14.19 1.42 -35.32
N ASP A 518 14.54 2.03 -36.47
CA ASP A 518 14.97 1.31 -37.65
C ASP A 518 16.20 0.43 -37.36
N GLN A 519 17.17 0.99 -36.62
CA GLN A 519 18.35 0.24 -36.17
C GLN A 519 17.97 -0.88 -35.18
N ALA A 520 17.03 -0.61 -34.28
CA ALA A 520 16.57 -1.57 -33.28
C ALA A 520 15.77 -2.72 -33.90
N MET A 521 15.03 -2.48 -34.99
CA MET A 521 14.21 -3.47 -35.70
C MET A 521 15.04 -4.41 -36.57
N ALA A 522 16.19 -3.97 -37.05
CA ALA A 522 17.00 -4.74 -38.02
C ALA A 522 17.32 -6.15 -37.52
N GLY A 523 16.94 -7.15 -38.32
CA GLY A 523 17.20 -8.57 -38.05
C GLY A 523 16.37 -9.20 -36.96
N ARG A 524 15.28 -8.56 -36.52
CA ARG A 524 14.36 -9.05 -35.47
C ARG A 524 12.96 -9.22 -36.04
N THR A 525 12.18 -10.09 -35.42
CA THR A 525 10.73 -10.13 -35.64
C THR A 525 10.09 -8.95 -34.91
N VAL A 526 9.31 -8.15 -35.61
CA VAL A 526 8.72 -6.91 -35.09
C VAL A 526 7.21 -6.93 -35.23
N LEU A 527 6.53 -6.67 -34.10
CA LEU A 527 5.11 -6.32 -34.10
C LEU A 527 4.97 -4.87 -33.64
N VAL A 528 4.37 -4.04 -34.50
CA VAL A 528 4.15 -2.63 -34.18
C VAL A 528 2.65 -2.30 -34.18
N ILE A 529 2.16 -1.72 -33.10
CA ILE A 529 0.85 -1.05 -33.07
C ILE A 529 1.09 0.32 -33.70
N ALA A 530 0.65 0.46 -34.97
CA ALA A 530 0.96 1.63 -35.75
C ALA A 530 -0.20 2.64 -35.75
N HIS A 531 0.13 3.88 -35.47
CA HIS A 531 -0.75 5.05 -35.57
C HIS A 531 -0.28 6.05 -36.63
N ARG A 532 0.82 5.74 -37.35
CA ARG A 532 1.37 6.56 -38.44
C ARG A 532 1.45 5.78 -39.74
N LEU A 533 1.13 6.47 -40.83
CA LEU A 533 1.10 5.88 -42.13
C LEU A 533 2.49 5.41 -42.59
N SER A 534 3.54 6.17 -42.30
CA SER A 534 4.94 5.81 -42.65
C SER A 534 5.33 4.46 -42.06
N THR A 535 5.08 4.22 -40.78
CA THR A 535 5.38 2.93 -40.12
C THR A 535 4.57 1.77 -40.73
N VAL A 536 3.32 2.05 -41.12
CA VAL A 536 2.46 1.02 -41.75
C VAL A 536 2.93 0.68 -43.17
N GLN A 537 3.40 1.68 -43.92
CA GLN A 537 3.89 1.50 -45.32
C GLN A 537 5.19 0.68 -45.35
N GLU A 538 6.04 0.79 -44.35
CA GLU A 538 7.31 0.05 -44.24
C GLU A 538 7.15 -1.40 -43.79
N ALA A 539 5.96 -1.77 -43.26
CA ALA A 539 5.72 -3.11 -42.78
C ALA A 539 5.62 -4.15 -43.91
N ASP A 540 6.27 -5.31 -43.73
CA ASP A 540 6.17 -6.44 -44.67
C ASP A 540 4.72 -6.94 -44.75
N ARG A 541 3.96 -6.82 -43.66
CA ARG A 541 2.58 -7.25 -43.57
C ARG A 541 1.79 -6.39 -42.60
N ILE A 542 0.58 -6.08 -42.98
CA ILE A 542 -0.38 -5.32 -42.17
C ILE A 542 -1.51 -6.25 -41.77
N LEU A 543 -1.92 -6.17 -40.50
CA LEU A 543 -3.08 -6.87 -39.95
C LEU A 543 -4.10 -5.83 -39.48
N VAL A 544 -5.28 -5.87 -40.05
CA VAL A 544 -6.40 -5.02 -39.64
C VAL A 544 -7.22 -5.75 -38.59
N LEU A 545 -7.18 -5.24 -37.39
CA LEU A 545 -7.90 -5.79 -36.24
C LEU A 545 -9.18 -4.98 -35.99
N GLU A 546 -10.34 -5.64 -36.00
CA GLU A 546 -11.64 -5.03 -35.67
C GLU A 546 -12.46 -5.99 -34.80
N ALA A 547 -13.02 -5.47 -33.72
CA ALA A 547 -13.82 -6.26 -32.78
C ALA A 547 -13.15 -7.61 -32.38
N GLY A 548 -11.85 -7.60 -32.14
CA GLY A 548 -11.10 -8.78 -31.72
C GLY A 548 -10.82 -9.83 -32.81
N ARG A 549 -11.05 -9.51 -34.10
CA ARG A 549 -10.80 -10.40 -35.22
C ARG A 549 -9.86 -9.74 -36.25
N ILE A 550 -9.04 -10.54 -36.91
CA ILE A 550 -8.29 -10.07 -38.10
C ILE A 550 -9.26 -10.09 -39.25
N VAL A 551 -9.63 -8.90 -39.77
CA VAL A 551 -10.59 -8.75 -40.86
C VAL A 551 -9.91 -8.64 -42.22
N GLU A 552 -8.69 -8.09 -42.27
CA GLU A 552 -7.87 -7.98 -43.49
C GLU A 552 -6.39 -8.20 -43.12
N GLN A 553 -5.64 -8.70 -44.07
CA GLN A 553 -4.19 -8.85 -43.99
C GLN A 553 -3.55 -8.80 -45.37
N GLY A 554 -2.40 -8.16 -45.48
CA GLY A 554 -1.65 -8.03 -46.74
C GLY A 554 -0.61 -6.92 -46.65
N SER A 555 0.04 -6.61 -47.77
CA SER A 555 0.91 -5.44 -47.91
C SER A 555 0.08 -4.14 -48.03
N HIS A 556 0.71 -2.99 -47.84
CA HIS A 556 0.06 -1.69 -48.02
C HIS A 556 -0.59 -1.56 -49.40
N ALA A 557 0.13 -1.95 -50.48
CA ALA A 557 -0.36 -1.85 -51.84
C ALA A 557 -1.58 -2.76 -52.09
N GLU A 558 -1.55 -4.00 -51.60
CA GLU A 558 -2.66 -4.96 -51.75
C GLU A 558 -3.91 -4.47 -51.01
N LEU A 559 -3.78 -4.00 -49.76
CA LEU A 559 -4.90 -3.56 -48.97
C LEU A 559 -5.50 -2.23 -49.44
N MET A 560 -4.69 -1.33 -50.00
CA MET A 560 -5.17 -0.11 -50.64
C MET A 560 -5.93 -0.42 -51.94
N ALA A 561 -5.48 -1.40 -52.72
CA ALA A 561 -6.13 -1.83 -53.95
C ALA A 561 -7.46 -2.56 -53.70
N SER A 562 -7.57 -3.32 -52.58
CA SER A 562 -8.78 -4.06 -52.21
C SER A 562 -9.96 -3.15 -51.89
N GLY A 563 -9.70 -1.88 -51.50
CA GLY A 563 -10.76 -0.90 -51.18
C GLY A 563 -11.55 -1.23 -49.90
N GLY A 564 -10.97 -2.02 -49.02
CA GLY A 564 -11.61 -2.52 -47.82
C GLY A 564 -11.42 -1.63 -46.57
N ARG A 565 -11.50 -2.23 -45.40
CA ARG A 565 -11.44 -1.56 -44.12
C ARG A 565 -10.13 -0.81 -43.87
N TYR A 566 -9.01 -1.36 -44.34
CA TYR A 566 -7.70 -0.71 -44.28
C TYR A 566 -7.70 0.65 -44.99
N ARG A 567 -8.26 0.70 -46.21
CA ARG A 567 -8.36 1.96 -46.95
C ARG A 567 -9.20 3.00 -46.23
N ASP A 568 -10.34 2.59 -45.65
CA ASP A 568 -11.18 3.47 -44.82
C ASP A 568 -10.41 4.04 -43.62
N LEU A 569 -9.58 3.21 -42.97
CA LEU A 569 -8.73 3.65 -41.84
C LEU A 569 -7.65 4.63 -42.33
N CYS A 570 -7.02 4.39 -43.46
CA CYS A 570 -6.05 5.31 -44.06
C CYS A 570 -6.68 6.66 -44.36
N GLU A 571 -7.82 6.69 -45.02
CA GLU A 571 -8.51 7.92 -45.38
C GLU A 571 -9.01 8.72 -44.17
N ARG A 572 -9.42 8.06 -43.08
CA ARG A 572 -9.94 8.73 -41.88
C ARG A 572 -8.89 9.10 -40.82
N GLN A 573 -7.88 8.26 -40.60
CA GLN A 573 -6.91 8.46 -39.53
C GLN A 573 -5.58 9.05 -40.01
N PHE A 574 -5.12 8.71 -41.20
CA PHE A 574 -3.78 9.08 -41.64
C PHE A 574 -3.76 10.30 -42.57
N ILE A 575 -4.77 10.49 -43.43
CA ILE A 575 -4.84 11.67 -44.32
C ILE A 575 -5.23 12.94 -43.58
N GLN A 576 -5.96 12.84 -42.43
CA GLN A 576 -6.27 14.01 -41.62
C GLN A 576 -5.11 14.51 -40.75
N MET A 577 -4.00 13.78 -40.65
CA MET A 577 -2.83 14.15 -39.83
C MET A 577 -1.66 14.70 -40.64
N GLU A 578 -1.70 14.68 -41.98
CA GLU A 578 -0.72 15.44 -42.77
C GLU A 578 -1.21 16.90 -42.87
N PRO A 579 -0.50 17.87 -42.25
CA PRO A 579 -0.77 19.27 -42.52
C PRO A 579 -0.38 19.51 -43.98
N ASN A 580 -1.29 20.08 -44.76
CA ASN A 580 -1.02 20.57 -46.12
C ASN A 580 0.35 21.26 -46.16
N SER A 581 1.26 20.69 -46.94
CA SER A 581 2.55 21.26 -47.31
C SER A 581 2.42 22.64 -47.94
#